data_7f16c1f962cb61c6ea445a85ca3334f6
#
_entry.id   7f16c1f962cb61c6ea445a85ca3334f6
#
_cell.length_a   1.000
_cell.length_b   1.000
_cell.length_c   1.000
_cell.angle_alpha   90.00
_cell.angle_beta   90.00
_cell.angle_gamma   90.00
#
_symmetry.space_group_name_H-M   'P 1'
#
loop_
_entity.id
_entity.type
_entity.pdbx_description
1 polymer ?
#
loop_
_entity_poly.entity_id
_entity_poly.type
_entity_poly.pdbx_seq_one_letter_code
_entity_poly.pdbx_strand_id
1 'polypeptide(L)'
;MKRLLASLILFTACTDVDPFEGEEVKAEDGKADASAGGIFLDATFNGKVTVDSSWDDRGTIQDHLLFTVGQLNGMTAVGRVDKAELSNIVKSSTGGRTTLTYTAKLPIVWARKNAVPSAIDLWLPTDMSSAAQDAFVTKYGARCVDFDAHEVDSGSMFYYFRPKMSGCTVAAADATKVSAQLTPSPTTTTGKFPEYNKIWEDGTLNVVAIFGKYKDGATTGDEGINGFNQFVGAMKTELGTRNLTTIPAAVPTNPGVAAPDIEFNATLADGKKIHVVALLTDNVNTGLSQPAFRARYEALSTRADFIVYNGHAGLGSNIRALASAGKWVAGQYVVVFMNGCDTFAYIDGSLSQAHKALNTDDATGWKYIDIVNNGMPAFFASMAGASMSLFRGFLAFDSPQTYEQIFAHIDDSQMVMVTGEQDNTFTPGAGGGTQPQPWAGLDEHGTVAHSVSKSFVTPTLAAGTYQFDMTGTGDADLYVRVGKAPTTASYDCRPYKTGSNESCSVTLAQPTTINVMVRGYAASSTFELVGKKH
;
A
#
# COMPACT_ATOMS: atom_id res chain seq x y z
N MET A 1 46.25 7.75 19.76
CA MET A 1 45.20 8.63 20.35
C MET A 1 44.40 9.21 19.20
N LYS A 2 43.34 8.56 18.78
CA LYS A 2 42.33 9.12 17.88
C LYS A 2 41.00 9.04 18.65
N ARG A 3 40.46 10.19 18.99
CA ARG A 3 39.18 10.32 19.68
C ARG A 3 38.05 10.07 18.67
N LEU A 4 37.24 9.03 18.89
CA LEU A 4 35.94 8.91 18.26
C LEU A 4 35.05 10.01 18.83
N LEU A 5 34.51 10.88 17.98
CA LEU A 5 33.38 11.73 18.30
C LEU A 5 32.12 10.87 18.19
N ALA A 6 31.55 10.54 19.32
CA ALA A 6 30.16 10.11 19.36
C ALA A 6 29.30 11.34 19.07
N SER A 7 28.58 11.36 17.97
CA SER A 7 27.56 12.37 17.69
C SER A 7 26.35 12.11 18.57
N LEU A 8 26.30 12.84 19.67
CA LEU A 8 25.13 12.97 20.53
C LEU A 8 24.09 13.79 19.75
N ILE A 9 23.07 13.15 19.22
CA ILE A 9 21.92 13.85 18.67
C ILE A 9 21.11 14.36 19.88
N LEU A 10 21.24 15.66 20.18
CA LEU A 10 20.35 16.34 21.11
C LEU A 10 18.95 16.39 20.51
N PHE A 11 18.04 15.63 21.08
CA PHE A 11 16.62 15.89 20.93
C PHE A 11 16.27 17.16 21.71
N THR A 12 15.97 18.25 20.98
CA THR A 12 15.29 19.39 21.58
C THR A 12 13.88 19.00 21.96
N ALA A 13 13.58 19.08 23.23
CA ALA A 13 12.25 18.89 23.81
C ALA A 13 11.24 19.83 23.11
N CYS A 14 10.30 19.23 22.39
CA CYS A 14 9.03 19.86 22.06
C CYS A 14 7.93 18.93 22.54
N THR A 15 7.24 19.41 23.59
CA THR A 15 5.91 19.02 24.08
C THR A 15 5.57 17.53 24.13
N ASP A 16 5.26 17.07 25.35
CA ASP A 16 4.68 15.78 25.69
C ASP A 16 3.39 15.50 24.88
N VAL A 17 3.56 15.00 23.67
CA VAL A 17 2.55 14.22 22.95
C VAL A 17 3.20 12.86 22.73
N ASP A 18 2.72 11.84 23.44
CA ASP A 18 3.13 10.47 23.20
C ASP A 18 2.83 10.13 21.71
N PRO A 19 3.84 9.94 20.84
CA PRO A 19 3.61 9.69 19.44
C PRO A 19 2.94 8.33 19.19
N PHE A 20 2.66 7.56 20.24
CA PHE A 20 2.11 6.22 20.21
C PHE A 20 0.78 6.05 20.97
N GLU A 21 0.15 7.11 21.47
CA GLU A 21 -1.27 7.05 21.82
C GLU A 21 -2.09 6.93 20.52
N GLY A 22 -1.98 5.77 19.87
CA GLY A 22 -2.95 5.35 18.89
C GLY A 22 -4.25 5.03 19.62
N GLU A 23 -5.27 5.87 19.50
CA GLU A 23 -6.64 5.43 19.73
C GLU A 23 -6.84 4.11 18.99
N GLU A 24 -7.49 3.13 19.63
CA GLU A 24 -8.06 1.98 18.94
C GLU A 24 -8.96 2.53 17.83
N VAL A 25 -8.43 2.63 16.62
CA VAL A 25 -9.27 2.92 15.47
C VAL A 25 -10.07 1.64 15.25
N LYS A 26 -11.27 1.62 15.77
CA LYS A 26 -12.26 0.62 15.41
C LYS A 26 -12.45 0.70 13.92
N ALA A 27 -12.21 -0.41 13.24
CA ALA A 27 -12.49 -0.58 11.82
C ALA A 27 -14.02 -0.59 11.61
N GLU A 28 -14.70 0.53 11.90
CA GLU A 28 -16.15 0.52 11.91
C GLU A 28 -16.76 0.66 10.52
N ASP A 29 -16.10 1.27 9.52
CA ASP A 29 -16.71 1.44 8.18
C ASP A 29 -15.74 1.38 6.98
N GLY A 30 -14.48 1.08 7.16
CA GLY A 30 -13.47 1.08 6.11
C GLY A 30 -12.65 -0.23 6.01
N LYS A 31 -11.93 -0.41 4.91
CA LYS A 31 -11.03 -1.53 4.69
C LYS A 31 -9.62 -1.10 5.02
N ALA A 32 -9.05 -1.64 6.11
CA ALA A 32 -7.77 -1.20 6.65
C ALA A 32 -6.58 -1.88 5.96
N ASP A 33 -6.27 -3.11 6.34
CA ASP A 33 -5.06 -3.82 5.92
C ASP A 33 -5.39 -4.91 4.91
N ALA A 34 -4.69 -4.98 3.78
CA ALA A 34 -4.91 -5.98 2.74
C ALA A 34 -3.59 -6.53 2.19
N SER A 35 -3.56 -7.82 1.82
CA SER A 35 -2.42 -8.48 1.21
C SER A 35 -2.87 -9.63 0.30
N ALA A 36 -2.22 -9.80 -0.84
CA ALA A 36 -2.43 -10.97 -1.71
C ALA A 36 -1.79 -12.24 -1.12
N GLY A 37 -0.62 -12.14 -0.53
CA GLY A 37 0.21 -13.26 -0.07
C GLY A 37 0.18 -13.56 1.42
N GLY A 38 -0.27 -12.63 2.26
CA GLY A 38 -0.21 -12.71 3.72
C GLY A 38 -1.56 -12.81 4.41
N ILE A 39 -1.53 -13.16 5.68
CA ILE A 39 -2.66 -13.06 6.62
C ILE A 39 -2.22 -12.25 7.83
N PHE A 40 -3.04 -11.31 8.25
CA PHE A 40 -2.77 -10.48 9.42
C PHE A 40 -3.22 -11.19 10.69
N LEU A 41 -2.34 -11.23 11.68
CA LEU A 41 -2.51 -11.89 12.97
C LEU A 41 -2.03 -10.98 14.08
N ASP A 42 -2.52 -11.20 15.28
CA ASP A 42 -2.01 -10.64 16.51
C ASP A 42 -1.21 -11.70 17.28
N ALA A 43 0.05 -11.42 17.59
CA ALA A 43 0.92 -12.25 18.40
C ALA A 43 0.95 -11.72 19.84
N THR A 44 0.35 -12.45 20.79
CA THR A 44 0.26 -12.03 22.21
C THR A 44 1.20 -12.83 23.07
N PHE A 45 2.05 -12.15 23.85
CA PHE A 45 3.01 -12.76 24.76
C PHE A 45 3.41 -11.83 25.91
N ASN A 46 4.00 -12.40 26.96
CA ASN A 46 4.60 -11.66 28.06
C ASN A 46 6.11 -11.53 27.84
N GLY A 47 6.65 -10.34 28.07
CA GLY A 47 8.07 -10.05 27.96
C GLY A 47 8.66 -9.53 29.28
N LYS A 48 9.99 -9.61 29.37
CA LYS A 48 10.78 -9.03 30.44
C LYS A 48 12.12 -8.57 29.88
N VAL A 49 12.51 -7.34 30.21
CA VAL A 49 13.78 -6.76 29.79
C VAL A 49 14.43 -6.00 30.93
N THR A 50 15.75 -6.05 31.01
CA THR A 50 16.56 -5.24 31.93
C THR A 50 17.42 -4.28 31.13
N VAL A 51 17.51 -3.02 31.58
CA VAL A 51 18.33 -1.94 30.99
C VAL A 51 19.08 -1.19 32.08
N ASP A 52 20.02 -0.35 31.69
CA ASP A 52 20.72 0.52 32.67
C ASP A 52 19.75 1.52 33.31
N SER A 53 18.91 2.17 32.48
CA SER A 53 17.83 3.04 32.95
C SER A 53 16.74 3.12 31.89
N SER A 54 15.52 3.40 32.30
CA SER A 54 14.41 3.68 31.39
C SER A 54 13.68 4.92 31.89
N TRP A 55 13.62 5.95 31.06
CA TRP A 55 12.80 7.15 31.23
C TRP A 55 11.62 7.17 30.25
N ASP A 56 11.70 6.36 29.19
CA ASP A 56 10.62 5.99 28.29
C ASP A 56 10.45 4.47 28.32
N ASP A 57 9.50 4.00 29.10
CA ASP A 57 9.29 2.56 29.32
C ASP A 57 8.71 1.89 28.05
N ARG A 58 7.86 2.60 27.29
CA ARG A 58 7.27 2.08 26.05
C ARG A 58 8.30 1.98 24.95
N GLY A 59 9.09 3.03 24.70
CA GLY A 59 10.19 3.00 23.76
C GLY A 59 11.22 1.92 24.08
N THR A 60 11.58 1.76 25.36
CA THR A 60 12.48 0.66 25.80
C THR A 60 11.90 -0.72 25.47
N ILE A 61 10.59 -0.93 25.63
CA ILE A 61 9.94 -2.18 25.26
C ILE A 61 9.90 -2.35 23.75
N GLN A 62 9.63 -1.29 22.99
CA GLN A 62 9.65 -1.36 21.52
C GLN A 62 11.03 -1.72 20.98
N ASP A 63 12.11 -1.14 21.52
CA ASP A 63 13.49 -1.54 21.18
C ASP A 63 13.75 -3.03 21.47
N HIS A 64 13.22 -3.54 22.58
CA HIS A 64 13.28 -4.97 22.90
C HIS A 64 12.50 -5.81 21.89
N LEU A 65 11.33 -5.35 21.44
CA LEU A 65 10.49 -6.03 20.46
C LEU A 65 11.12 -6.06 19.06
N LEU A 66 12.08 -5.18 18.73
CA LEU A 66 12.83 -5.26 17.48
C LEU A 66 13.45 -6.65 17.29
N PHE A 67 13.88 -7.34 18.37
CA PHE A 67 14.40 -8.69 18.27
C PHE A 67 13.39 -9.74 17.77
N THR A 68 12.12 -9.38 17.62
CA THR A 68 11.14 -10.24 16.94
C THR A 68 11.27 -10.18 15.41
N VAL A 69 11.78 -9.08 14.82
CA VAL A 69 11.82 -8.84 13.39
C VAL A 69 12.57 -9.96 12.66
N GLY A 70 13.83 -10.17 12.99
CA GLY A 70 14.63 -11.21 12.36
C GLY A 70 14.06 -12.61 12.55
N GLN A 71 13.53 -12.91 13.71
CA GLN A 71 12.97 -14.22 14.03
C GLN A 71 11.69 -14.49 13.23
N LEU A 72 10.80 -13.51 13.12
CA LEU A 72 9.58 -13.59 12.32
C LEU A 72 9.93 -13.77 10.83
N ASN A 73 10.91 -13.00 10.34
CA ASN A 73 11.40 -13.11 8.98
C ASN A 73 11.88 -14.54 8.66
N GLY A 74 12.66 -15.16 9.54
CA GLY A 74 13.05 -16.57 9.43
C GLY A 74 11.90 -17.58 9.48
N MET A 75 10.69 -17.14 9.83
CA MET A 75 9.44 -17.92 9.80
C MET A 75 8.50 -17.50 8.66
N THR A 76 8.98 -16.70 7.72
CA THR A 76 8.17 -16.07 6.65
C THR A 76 7.02 -15.23 7.20
N ALA A 77 7.33 -14.38 8.17
CA ALA A 77 6.42 -13.43 8.79
C ALA A 77 7.14 -12.12 9.08
N VAL A 78 6.40 -11.07 9.37
CA VAL A 78 6.94 -9.77 9.75
C VAL A 78 6.02 -9.10 10.77
N GLY A 79 6.59 -8.37 11.72
CA GLY A 79 5.83 -7.67 12.77
C GLY A 79 5.87 -6.16 12.64
N ARG A 80 4.81 -5.50 13.07
CA ARG A 80 4.67 -4.03 13.18
C ARG A 80 4.96 -3.59 14.62
N VAL A 81 6.22 -3.33 14.95
CA VAL A 81 6.64 -2.96 16.31
C VAL A 81 6.04 -1.63 16.76
N ASP A 82 5.88 -0.68 15.86
CA ASP A 82 5.24 0.63 16.12
C ASP A 82 3.76 0.53 16.54
N LYS A 83 3.07 -0.53 16.11
CA LYS A 83 1.66 -0.82 16.43
C LYS A 83 1.49 -1.84 17.56
N ALA A 84 2.57 -2.22 18.24
CA ALA A 84 2.48 -3.12 19.37
C ALA A 84 1.67 -2.51 20.52
N GLU A 85 0.56 -3.14 20.87
CA GLU A 85 -0.21 -2.77 22.05
C GLU A 85 0.49 -3.30 23.29
N LEU A 86 0.86 -2.41 24.21
CA LEU A 86 1.59 -2.72 25.42
C LEU A 86 0.70 -2.53 26.65
N SER A 87 0.58 -3.57 27.45
CA SER A 87 -0.21 -3.57 28.68
C SER A 87 0.53 -4.26 29.84
N ASN A 88 0.00 -4.13 31.06
CA ASN A 88 0.56 -4.74 32.26
C ASN A 88 2.04 -4.38 32.47
N ILE A 89 2.43 -3.16 32.12
CA ILE A 89 3.82 -2.70 32.30
C ILE A 89 4.09 -2.50 33.79
N VAL A 90 5.08 -3.26 34.30
CA VAL A 90 5.57 -3.12 35.68
C VAL A 90 7.05 -2.82 35.65
N LYS A 91 7.42 -1.70 36.28
CA LYS A 91 8.80 -1.22 36.39
C LYS A 91 9.34 -1.50 37.79
N SER A 92 10.55 -2.03 37.85
CA SER A 92 11.31 -2.16 39.09
C SER A 92 12.75 -1.73 38.85
N SER A 93 13.34 -1.05 39.84
CA SER A 93 14.73 -0.59 39.79
C SER A 93 15.50 -1.11 40.98
N THR A 94 16.63 -1.77 40.74
CA THR A 94 17.50 -2.32 41.76
C THR A 94 18.95 -2.23 41.33
N GLY A 95 19.82 -1.70 42.19
CA GLY A 95 21.26 -1.64 41.94
C GLY A 95 21.64 -0.76 40.73
N GLY A 96 20.87 0.30 40.45
CA GLY A 96 21.09 1.18 39.29
C GLY A 96 20.60 0.60 37.97
N ARG A 97 19.93 -0.55 37.99
CA ARG A 97 19.35 -1.20 36.78
C ARG A 97 17.83 -1.14 36.84
N THR A 98 17.20 -1.00 35.68
CA THR A 98 15.74 -1.02 35.53
C THR A 98 15.28 -2.27 34.83
N THR A 99 14.30 -2.96 35.40
CA THR A 99 13.63 -4.10 34.79
C THR A 99 12.19 -3.76 34.50
N LEU A 100 11.76 -4.02 33.26
CA LEU A 100 10.38 -3.89 32.80
C LEU A 100 9.81 -5.29 32.51
N THR A 101 8.62 -5.57 33.03
CA THR A 101 7.79 -6.70 32.59
C THR A 101 6.54 -6.15 31.92
N TYR A 102 6.05 -6.83 30.89
CA TYR A 102 4.96 -6.32 30.08
C TYR A 102 4.20 -7.45 29.39
N THR A 103 3.01 -7.17 28.90
CA THR A 103 2.29 -7.96 27.90
C THR A 103 2.30 -7.19 26.59
N ALA A 104 2.74 -7.83 25.51
CA ALA A 104 2.69 -7.28 24.16
C ALA A 104 1.66 -8.02 23.31
N LYS A 105 0.85 -7.28 22.56
CA LYS A 105 0.09 -7.76 21.41
C LYS A 105 0.70 -7.13 20.18
N LEU A 106 1.47 -7.90 19.41
CA LEU A 106 2.24 -7.46 18.25
C LEU A 106 1.48 -7.83 16.98
N PRO A 107 1.03 -6.86 16.16
CA PRO A 107 0.49 -7.15 14.84
C PRO A 107 1.56 -7.76 13.95
N ILE A 108 1.25 -8.86 13.30
CA ILE A 108 2.16 -9.55 12.37
C ILE A 108 1.45 -9.90 11.06
N VAL A 109 2.19 -10.02 9.98
CA VAL A 109 1.74 -10.63 8.73
C VAL A 109 2.45 -11.95 8.53
N TRP A 110 1.69 -13.00 8.24
CA TRP A 110 2.18 -14.35 8.00
C TRP A 110 2.00 -14.71 6.53
N ALA A 111 3.10 -14.99 5.81
CA ALA A 111 3.07 -15.21 4.37
C ALA A 111 2.49 -16.58 3.98
N ARG A 112 2.47 -17.56 4.87
CA ARG A 112 2.01 -18.92 4.56
C ARG A 112 0.58 -19.14 5.03
N LYS A 113 -0.41 -18.66 4.29
CA LYS A 113 -1.83 -18.75 4.65
C LYS A 113 -2.32 -20.15 5.05
N ASN A 114 -1.78 -21.21 4.43
CA ASN A 114 -2.20 -22.60 4.67
C ASN A 114 -1.45 -23.28 5.84
N ALA A 115 -0.55 -22.60 6.50
CA ALA A 115 0.31 -23.17 7.55
C ALA A 115 0.48 -22.19 8.73
N VAL A 116 -0.61 -21.52 9.11
CA VAL A 116 -0.61 -20.58 10.24
C VAL A 116 -0.60 -21.41 11.54
N PRO A 117 0.45 -21.30 12.38
CA PRO A 117 0.47 -21.96 13.68
C PRO A 117 -0.43 -21.23 14.68
N SER A 118 -0.88 -21.93 15.73
CA SER A 118 -1.61 -21.30 16.84
C SER A 118 -0.70 -20.53 17.81
N ALA A 119 0.60 -20.86 17.82
CA ALA A 119 1.60 -20.20 18.64
C ALA A 119 2.98 -20.31 18.01
N ILE A 120 3.85 -19.35 18.33
CA ILE A 120 5.27 -19.33 17.92
C ILE A 120 6.17 -19.07 19.13
N ASP A 121 7.38 -19.61 19.07
CA ASP A 121 8.40 -19.33 20.08
C ASP A 121 9.31 -18.20 19.58
N LEU A 122 9.53 -17.21 20.46
CA LEU A 122 10.43 -16.08 20.26
C LEU A 122 11.47 -16.03 21.37
N TRP A 123 12.68 -15.62 21.07
CA TRP A 123 13.78 -15.41 22.04
C TRP A 123 14.05 -13.92 22.17
N LEU A 124 13.81 -13.39 23.35
CA LEU A 124 13.99 -11.97 23.64
C LEU A 124 15.20 -11.80 24.58
N PRO A 125 16.19 -10.95 24.25
CA PRO A 125 17.34 -10.69 25.11
C PRO A 125 16.89 -10.31 26.53
N THR A 126 17.54 -10.87 27.55
CA THR A 126 17.21 -10.57 28.95
C THR A 126 17.72 -9.20 29.39
N ASP A 127 18.75 -8.70 28.71
CA ASP A 127 19.46 -7.46 29.03
C ASP A 127 19.74 -6.67 27.75
N MET A 128 19.24 -5.44 27.69
CA MET A 128 19.39 -4.51 26.57
C MET A 128 20.30 -3.33 26.91
N SER A 129 21.14 -3.42 27.95
CA SER A 129 22.22 -2.44 28.15
C SER A 129 23.23 -2.53 26.99
N SER A 130 23.91 -1.42 26.67
CA SER A 130 24.87 -1.41 25.57
C SER A 130 25.94 -2.50 25.70
N ALA A 131 26.48 -2.71 26.90
CA ALA A 131 27.47 -3.76 27.14
C ALA A 131 26.90 -5.18 26.93
N ALA A 132 25.64 -5.42 27.29
CA ALA A 132 24.99 -6.70 27.07
C ALA A 132 24.68 -6.95 25.61
N GLN A 133 24.29 -5.94 24.86
CA GLN A 133 24.06 -6.04 23.41
C GLN A 133 25.37 -6.36 22.67
N ASP A 134 26.48 -5.70 23.01
CA ASP A 134 27.81 -6.01 22.43
C ASP A 134 28.25 -7.45 22.76
N ALA A 135 28.03 -7.88 24.00
CA ALA A 135 28.31 -9.26 24.42
C ALA A 135 27.41 -10.28 23.68
N PHE A 136 26.15 -9.94 23.45
CA PHE A 136 25.20 -10.76 22.70
C PHE A 136 25.66 -10.95 21.24
N VAL A 137 26.07 -9.86 20.55
CA VAL A 137 26.65 -9.91 19.22
C VAL A 137 27.92 -10.76 19.19
N THR A 138 28.85 -10.54 20.13
CA THR A 138 30.09 -11.32 20.22
C THR A 138 29.80 -12.82 20.34
N LYS A 139 28.77 -13.20 21.09
CA LYS A 139 28.43 -14.61 21.36
C LYS A 139 27.62 -15.26 20.25
N TYR A 140 26.70 -14.53 19.63
CA TYR A 140 25.69 -15.07 18.73
C TYR A 140 25.77 -14.55 17.28
N GLY A 141 26.47 -13.45 17.02
CA GLY A 141 26.52 -12.80 15.73
C GLY A 141 27.16 -13.59 14.58
N ALA A 142 27.91 -14.67 14.91
CA ALA A 142 28.50 -15.55 13.91
C ALA A 142 27.73 -16.88 13.70
N ARG A 143 26.78 -17.21 14.57
CA ARG A 143 26.14 -18.56 14.56
C ARG A 143 24.63 -18.55 14.58
N CYS A 144 24.05 -17.45 15.05
CA CYS A 144 22.62 -17.32 15.27
C CYS A 144 22.02 -16.21 14.41
N VAL A 145 22.58 -16.00 13.24
CA VAL A 145 22.17 -14.96 12.29
C VAL A 145 21.89 -15.59 10.93
N ASP A 146 21.17 -14.87 10.10
CA ASP A 146 20.89 -15.27 8.73
C ASP A 146 22.20 -15.57 7.98
N PHE A 147 22.16 -16.49 7.01
CA PHE A 147 23.36 -16.88 6.24
C PHE A 147 23.88 -15.73 5.35
N ASP A 148 22.99 -14.81 4.95
CA ASP A 148 23.35 -13.61 4.17
C ASP A 148 23.70 -12.42 5.08
N ALA A 149 23.79 -12.62 6.40
CA ALA A 149 24.09 -11.55 7.33
C ALA A 149 25.49 -10.96 7.09
N HIS A 150 25.54 -9.65 6.99
CA HIS A 150 26.77 -8.88 6.83
C HIS A 150 26.72 -7.68 7.79
N GLU A 151 27.91 -7.22 8.23
CA GLU A 151 28.02 -6.08 9.13
C GLU A 151 27.16 -6.19 10.40
N VAL A 152 27.17 -7.37 11.04
CA VAL A 152 26.40 -7.63 12.26
C VAL A 152 27.05 -6.94 13.45
N ASP A 153 26.33 -5.99 14.02
CA ASP A 153 26.70 -5.24 15.22
C ASP A 153 25.52 -5.13 16.20
N SER A 154 25.66 -4.40 17.30
CA SER A 154 24.60 -4.22 18.28
C SER A 154 23.38 -3.46 17.74
N GLY A 155 23.56 -2.64 16.71
CA GLY A 155 22.48 -1.89 16.04
C GLY A 155 21.73 -2.70 14.98
N SER A 156 22.31 -3.79 14.46
CA SER A 156 21.75 -4.60 13.38
C SER A 156 21.43 -6.04 13.77
N MET A 157 21.94 -6.51 14.92
CA MET A 157 21.76 -7.90 15.39
C MET A 157 20.31 -8.34 15.39
N PHE A 158 19.37 -7.49 15.81
CA PHE A 158 17.95 -7.80 15.87
C PHE A 158 17.37 -8.23 14.53
N TYR A 159 17.85 -7.65 13.44
CA TYR A 159 17.40 -7.93 12.08
C TYR A 159 17.87 -9.30 11.59
N TYR A 160 19.12 -9.65 11.89
CA TYR A 160 19.70 -10.90 11.42
C TYR A 160 19.47 -12.08 12.37
N PHE A 161 18.97 -11.87 13.59
CA PHE A 161 18.86 -12.90 14.62
C PHE A 161 17.90 -14.04 14.23
N ARG A 162 18.47 -15.25 14.18
CA ARG A 162 17.79 -16.50 13.79
C ARG A 162 18.05 -17.61 14.82
N PRO A 163 17.44 -17.57 16.03
CA PRO A 163 17.74 -18.51 17.12
C PRO A 163 17.36 -19.96 16.81
N LYS A 164 16.53 -20.20 15.78
CA LYS A 164 16.14 -21.55 15.34
C LYS A 164 17.05 -22.15 14.26
N MET A 165 18.09 -21.44 13.83
CA MET A 165 19.05 -21.99 12.87
C MET A 165 19.80 -23.17 13.45
N SER A 166 20.15 -24.12 12.57
CA SER A 166 21.00 -25.26 12.94
C SER A 166 22.35 -24.78 13.48
N GLY A 167 22.75 -25.31 14.64
CA GLY A 167 23.97 -24.91 15.31
C GLY A 167 23.86 -23.67 16.21
N CYS A 168 22.71 -22.98 16.23
CA CYS A 168 22.45 -21.93 17.20
C CYS A 168 21.92 -22.52 18.51
N THR A 169 22.53 -22.13 19.62
CA THR A 169 22.04 -22.45 20.98
C THR A 169 22.12 -21.17 21.81
N VAL A 170 20.96 -20.61 22.14
CA VAL A 170 20.87 -19.39 22.94
C VAL A 170 20.71 -19.78 24.40
N ALA A 171 21.61 -19.29 25.27
CA ALA A 171 21.57 -19.58 26.69
C ALA A 171 20.39 -18.83 27.36
N ALA A 172 19.70 -19.50 28.29
CA ALA A 172 18.55 -18.92 28.99
C ALA A 172 18.92 -17.68 29.86
N ALA A 173 20.19 -17.52 30.19
CA ALA A 173 20.67 -16.30 30.86
C ALA A 173 20.74 -15.08 29.92
N ASP A 174 20.90 -15.29 28.61
CA ASP A 174 21.10 -14.22 27.64
C ASP A 174 19.79 -13.86 26.93
N ALA A 175 18.88 -14.82 26.73
CA ALA A 175 17.56 -14.54 26.18
C ALA A 175 16.47 -15.44 26.79
N THR A 176 15.32 -14.84 27.03
CA THR A 176 14.12 -15.55 27.48
C THR A 176 13.34 -16.04 26.27
N LYS A 177 13.05 -17.34 26.26
CA LYS A 177 12.12 -17.95 25.31
C LYS A 177 10.69 -17.68 25.74
N VAL A 178 9.90 -17.00 24.91
CA VAL A 178 8.47 -16.72 25.14
C VAL A 178 7.64 -17.44 24.08
N SER A 179 6.44 -17.91 24.45
CA SER A 179 5.48 -18.47 23.50
C SER A 179 4.43 -17.42 23.19
N ALA A 180 4.41 -16.93 21.95
CA ALA A 180 3.44 -15.97 21.47
C ALA A 180 2.22 -16.69 20.88
N GLN A 181 1.04 -16.42 21.42
CA GLN A 181 -0.24 -16.95 20.91
C GLN A 181 -0.66 -16.14 19.70
N LEU A 182 -1.06 -16.80 18.61
CA LEU A 182 -1.48 -16.17 17.38
C LEU A 182 -3.01 -16.21 17.23
N THR A 183 -3.61 -15.06 17.00
CA THR A 183 -5.05 -14.92 16.70
C THR A 183 -5.23 -14.08 15.42
N PRO A 184 -6.32 -14.30 14.63
CA PRO A 184 -6.62 -13.42 13.51
C PRO A 184 -6.73 -11.96 13.95
N SER A 185 -6.08 -11.05 13.23
CA SER A 185 -6.19 -9.62 13.50
C SER A 185 -7.57 -9.09 13.07
N PRO A 186 -8.23 -8.26 13.88
CA PRO A 186 -9.50 -7.62 13.50
C PRO A 186 -9.34 -6.58 12.36
N THR A 187 -8.11 -6.09 12.12
CA THR A 187 -7.83 -5.11 11.05
C THR A 187 -7.67 -5.76 9.67
N THR A 188 -7.60 -7.10 9.59
CA THR A 188 -7.54 -7.81 8.31
C THR A 188 -8.80 -7.57 7.50
N THR A 189 -8.63 -7.01 6.31
CA THR A 189 -9.72 -6.78 5.37
C THR A 189 -9.41 -7.38 3.99
N THR A 190 -10.42 -7.49 3.16
CA THR A 190 -10.30 -7.89 1.75
C THR A 190 -11.08 -6.93 0.87
N GLY A 191 -10.64 -6.82 -0.39
CA GLY A 191 -11.30 -5.97 -1.37
C GLY A 191 -11.13 -4.48 -1.09
N LYS A 192 -10.00 -4.07 -0.49
CA LYS A 192 -9.60 -2.66 -0.41
C LYS A 192 -9.13 -2.20 -1.78
N PHE A 193 -9.69 -1.09 -2.22
CA PHE A 193 -9.24 -0.41 -3.45
C PHE A 193 -8.31 0.74 -3.10
N PRO A 194 -7.35 1.11 -3.98
CA PRO A 194 -6.86 2.48 -4.00
C PRO A 194 -8.03 3.45 -4.20
N GLU A 195 -7.99 4.65 -3.63
CA GLU A 195 -9.02 5.66 -3.89
C GLU A 195 -8.84 6.28 -5.29
N TYR A 196 -9.30 5.60 -6.32
CA TYR A 196 -9.16 6.04 -7.72
C TYR A 196 -9.75 7.43 -7.98
N ASN A 197 -10.83 7.78 -7.28
CA ASN A 197 -11.44 9.10 -7.36
C ASN A 197 -10.51 10.20 -6.82
N LYS A 198 -9.64 9.87 -5.89
CA LYS A 198 -8.63 10.80 -5.34
C LYS A 198 -7.38 10.84 -6.21
N ILE A 199 -6.88 9.68 -6.62
CA ILE A 199 -5.73 9.57 -7.53
C ILE A 199 -5.95 10.35 -8.82
N TRP A 200 -7.17 10.40 -9.33
CA TRP A 200 -7.52 11.05 -10.60
C TRP A 200 -8.36 12.32 -10.44
N GLU A 201 -8.44 12.92 -9.24
CA GLU A 201 -9.34 14.06 -8.97
C GLU A 201 -9.03 15.30 -9.80
N ASP A 202 -7.76 15.53 -10.16
CA ASP A 202 -7.32 16.63 -11.02
C ASP A 202 -7.13 16.21 -12.50
N GLY A 203 -7.42 14.94 -12.83
CA GLY A 203 -7.25 14.37 -14.16
C GLY A 203 -5.80 14.05 -14.53
N THR A 204 -4.88 14.01 -13.56
CA THR A 204 -3.46 13.73 -13.78
C THR A 204 -2.97 12.70 -12.78
N LEU A 205 -2.35 11.62 -13.23
CA LEU A 205 -1.62 10.68 -12.36
C LEU A 205 -0.16 11.14 -12.24
N ASN A 206 0.21 11.63 -11.07
CA ASN A 206 1.56 12.09 -10.75
C ASN A 206 2.32 11.00 -9.98
N VAL A 207 3.40 10.49 -10.55
CA VAL A 207 4.20 9.40 -10.00
C VAL A 207 5.64 9.84 -9.76
N VAL A 208 6.18 9.53 -8.59
CA VAL A 208 7.59 9.71 -8.23
C VAL A 208 8.20 8.35 -7.91
N ALA A 209 9.06 7.85 -8.79
CA ALA A 209 9.74 6.58 -8.63
C ALA A 209 11.22 6.81 -8.32
N ILE A 210 11.64 6.49 -7.11
CA ILE A 210 13.01 6.67 -6.63
C ILE A 210 13.69 5.31 -6.57
N PHE A 211 14.88 5.21 -7.14
CA PHE A 211 15.72 4.02 -7.12
C PHE A 211 17.01 4.32 -6.36
N GLY A 212 17.22 3.59 -5.28
CA GLY A 212 18.50 3.55 -4.57
C GLY A 212 19.43 2.52 -5.22
N LYS A 213 20.73 2.83 -5.28
CA LYS A 213 21.74 1.85 -5.69
C LYS A 213 21.87 0.74 -4.64
N TYR A 214 22.30 -0.44 -5.07
CA TYR A 214 22.68 -1.50 -4.15
C TYR A 214 23.95 -1.12 -3.36
N LYS A 215 24.90 -0.48 -4.03
CA LYS A 215 26.13 0.00 -3.41
C LYS A 215 26.31 1.49 -3.66
N ASP A 216 26.45 2.25 -2.60
CA ASP A 216 26.70 3.69 -2.67
C ASP A 216 27.95 3.99 -3.54
N GLY A 217 27.83 5.02 -4.38
CA GLY A 217 28.88 5.42 -5.32
C GLY A 217 29.04 4.54 -6.55
N ALA A 218 28.26 3.45 -6.70
CA ALA A 218 28.31 2.62 -7.91
C ALA A 218 27.94 3.43 -9.16
N THR A 219 28.60 3.12 -10.29
CA THR A 219 28.36 3.79 -11.59
C THR A 219 27.93 2.81 -12.69
N THR A 220 28.23 1.52 -12.54
CA THR A 220 27.88 0.44 -13.48
C THR A 220 27.77 -0.88 -12.73
N GLY A 221 27.03 -1.85 -13.30
CA GLY A 221 26.98 -3.22 -12.78
C GLY A 221 26.29 -3.35 -11.41
N ASP A 222 25.50 -2.38 -11.03
CA ASP A 222 24.79 -2.29 -9.75
C ASP A 222 23.32 -2.66 -9.93
N GLU A 223 22.76 -3.45 -9.01
CA GLU A 223 21.40 -3.95 -9.12
C GLU A 223 20.34 -2.84 -9.00
N GLY A 224 20.60 -1.79 -8.22
CA GLY A 224 19.70 -0.63 -8.14
C GLY A 224 19.73 0.18 -9.45
N ILE A 225 20.89 0.35 -10.08
CA ILE A 225 21.01 0.95 -11.41
C ILE A 225 20.29 0.10 -12.46
N ASN A 226 20.39 -1.23 -12.38
CA ASN A 226 19.69 -2.15 -13.27
C ASN A 226 18.18 -2.02 -13.11
N GLY A 227 17.68 -1.97 -11.87
CA GLY A 227 16.25 -1.75 -11.57
C GLY A 227 15.74 -0.43 -12.13
N PHE A 228 16.49 0.66 -11.97
CA PHE A 228 16.17 1.95 -12.57
C PHE A 228 16.08 1.87 -14.11
N ASN A 229 17.06 1.25 -14.76
CA ASN A 229 17.08 1.07 -16.21
C ASN A 229 15.88 0.24 -16.70
N GLN A 230 15.55 -0.84 -15.98
CA GLN A 230 14.38 -1.69 -16.28
C GLN A 230 13.06 -0.89 -16.16
N PHE A 231 12.91 -0.11 -15.10
CA PHE A 231 11.73 0.74 -14.90
C PHE A 231 11.59 1.77 -16.02
N VAL A 232 12.67 2.46 -16.37
CA VAL A 232 12.69 3.43 -17.48
C VAL A 232 12.30 2.77 -18.80
N GLY A 233 12.85 1.59 -19.11
CA GLY A 233 12.51 0.82 -20.29
C GLY A 233 11.04 0.38 -20.33
N ALA A 234 10.53 -0.12 -19.19
CA ALA A 234 9.14 -0.52 -19.04
C ALA A 234 8.18 0.67 -19.19
N MET A 235 8.51 1.81 -18.60
CA MET A 235 7.72 3.05 -18.70
C MET A 235 7.65 3.58 -20.13
N LYS A 236 8.77 3.56 -20.86
CA LYS A 236 8.77 3.92 -22.31
C LYS A 236 7.87 3.01 -23.13
N THR A 237 7.88 1.72 -22.83
CA THR A 237 7.02 0.74 -23.51
C THR A 237 5.55 0.97 -23.17
N GLU A 238 5.24 1.13 -21.89
CA GLU A 238 3.87 1.31 -21.38
C GLU A 238 3.21 2.58 -21.93
N LEU A 239 3.97 3.68 -21.99
CA LEU A 239 3.46 4.98 -22.40
C LEU A 239 3.68 5.28 -23.89
N GLY A 240 4.42 4.45 -24.63
CA GLY A 240 4.86 4.72 -26.00
C GLY A 240 3.75 5.00 -27.00
N THR A 241 2.53 4.50 -26.78
CA THR A 241 1.36 4.73 -27.64
C THR A 241 0.47 5.89 -27.17
N ARG A 242 0.86 6.62 -26.11
CA ARG A 242 0.04 7.61 -25.40
C ARG A 242 0.57 9.05 -25.53
N ASN A 243 1.04 9.42 -26.72
CA ASN A 243 1.65 10.74 -26.98
C ASN A 243 2.80 11.06 -26.01
N LEU A 244 3.66 10.07 -25.79
CA LEU A 244 4.77 10.16 -24.85
C LEU A 244 5.78 11.23 -25.25
N THR A 245 6.11 12.10 -24.31
CA THR A 245 7.29 12.98 -24.34
C THR A 245 8.14 12.75 -23.09
N THR A 246 9.46 12.96 -23.19
CA THR A 246 10.38 12.78 -22.08
C THR A 246 11.28 13.99 -21.87
N ILE A 247 11.76 14.15 -20.64
CA ILE A 247 12.82 15.08 -20.28
C ILE A 247 13.94 14.25 -19.62
N PRO A 248 15.14 14.19 -20.19
CA PRO A 248 15.56 14.76 -21.48
C PRO A 248 14.78 14.15 -22.67
N ALA A 249 14.69 14.88 -23.79
CA ALA A 249 13.95 14.42 -24.98
C ALA A 249 14.50 13.10 -25.55
N ALA A 250 15.80 12.86 -25.43
CA ALA A 250 16.44 11.59 -25.77
C ALA A 250 16.87 10.85 -24.50
N VAL A 251 16.16 9.78 -24.18
CA VAL A 251 16.51 8.90 -23.05
C VAL A 251 17.27 7.68 -23.56
N PRO A 252 18.51 7.43 -23.09
CA PRO A 252 19.25 6.23 -23.44
C PRO A 252 18.52 4.94 -23.08
N THR A 253 18.93 3.81 -23.68
CA THR A 253 18.35 2.49 -23.34
C THR A 253 18.64 2.11 -21.90
N ASN A 254 19.87 2.38 -21.43
CA ASN A 254 20.30 2.18 -20.04
C ASN A 254 20.82 3.51 -19.50
N PRO A 255 19.96 4.43 -19.04
CA PRO A 255 20.36 5.77 -18.65
C PRO A 255 21.30 5.79 -17.44
N GLY A 256 21.06 4.94 -16.43
CA GLY A 256 21.88 4.82 -15.24
C GLY A 256 22.24 6.18 -14.63
N VAL A 257 23.50 6.29 -14.18
CA VAL A 257 24.01 7.54 -13.56
C VAL A 257 24.22 8.68 -14.55
N ALA A 258 24.21 8.41 -15.87
CA ALA A 258 24.36 9.46 -16.89
C ALA A 258 23.09 10.29 -17.07
N ALA A 259 21.92 9.74 -16.75
CA ALA A 259 20.64 10.45 -16.75
C ALA A 259 19.78 9.97 -15.55
N PRO A 260 20.12 10.41 -14.33
CA PRO A 260 19.51 9.91 -13.09
C PRO A 260 18.15 10.57 -12.76
N ASP A 261 17.70 11.51 -13.54
CA ASP A 261 16.39 12.21 -13.43
C ASP A 261 15.75 12.22 -14.81
N ILE A 262 14.63 11.49 -14.94
CA ILE A 262 13.91 11.34 -16.21
C ILE A 262 12.42 11.58 -15.96
N GLU A 263 11.83 12.49 -16.75
CA GLU A 263 10.38 12.71 -16.75
C GLU A 263 9.74 12.05 -17.97
N PHE A 264 8.56 11.49 -17.74
CA PHE A 264 7.66 10.96 -18.75
C PHE A 264 6.34 11.72 -18.67
N ASN A 265 5.89 12.27 -19.78
CA ASN A 265 4.60 12.93 -19.90
C ASN A 265 3.80 12.23 -20.99
N ALA A 266 2.58 11.80 -20.68
CA ALA A 266 1.70 11.13 -21.61
C ALA A 266 0.26 11.63 -21.47
N THR A 267 -0.56 11.37 -22.48
CA THR A 267 -1.98 11.73 -22.48
C THR A 267 -2.79 10.52 -22.91
N LEU A 268 -3.77 10.14 -22.10
CA LEU A 268 -4.70 9.06 -22.38
C LEU A 268 -5.73 9.47 -23.44
N ALA A 269 -6.44 8.51 -24.00
CA ALA A 269 -7.43 8.76 -25.06
C ALA A 269 -8.60 9.64 -24.59
N ASP A 270 -8.93 9.64 -23.32
CA ASP A 270 -9.96 10.46 -22.69
C ASP A 270 -9.47 11.85 -22.24
N GLY A 271 -8.21 12.17 -22.52
CA GLY A 271 -7.58 13.46 -22.21
C GLY A 271 -6.91 13.53 -20.84
N LYS A 272 -7.04 12.50 -19.98
CA LYS A 272 -6.30 12.44 -18.73
C LYS A 272 -4.80 12.39 -18.97
N LYS A 273 -4.04 12.91 -18.02
CA LYS A 273 -2.58 13.06 -18.13
C LYS A 273 -1.86 12.09 -17.19
N ILE A 274 -0.66 11.74 -17.58
CA ILE A 274 0.27 10.95 -16.79
C ILE A 274 1.57 11.73 -16.73
N HIS A 275 2.08 11.95 -15.52
CA HIS A 275 3.38 12.53 -15.28
C HIS A 275 4.17 11.60 -14.34
N VAL A 276 5.24 11.01 -14.84
CA VAL A 276 6.12 10.11 -14.05
C VAL A 276 7.50 10.69 -14.00
N VAL A 277 8.08 10.76 -12.82
CA VAL A 277 9.48 11.14 -12.60
C VAL A 277 10.24 9.95 -12.02
N ALA A 278 11.24 9.48 -12.73
CA ALA A 278 12.15 8.43 -12.29
C ALA A 278 13.47 9.05 -11.83
N LEU A 279 13.84 8.78 -10.58
CA LEU A 279 15.04 9.32 -9.93
C LEU A 279 15.97 8.18 -9.52
N LEU A 280 17.27 8.31 -9.78
CA LEU A 280 18.31 7.41 -9.30
C LEU A 280 19.21 8.15 -8.30
N THR A 281 19.43 7.54 -7.13
CA THR A 281 20.33 8.08 -6.08
C THR A 281 21.15 6.94 -5.45
N ASP A 282 22.12 7.24 -4.58
CA ASP A 282 22.84 6.20 -3.84
C ASP A 282 21.86 5.45 -2.91
N ASN A 283 21.35 6.11 -1.91
CA ASN A 283 20.15 5.72 -1.18
C ASN A 283 19.32 6.98 -0.89
N VAL A 284 18.04 6.83 -0.54
CA VAL A 284 17.17 7.99 -0.42
C VAL A 284 17.57 8.92 0.74
N ASN A 285 18.07 8.38 1.84
CA ASN A 285 18.52 9.20 2.97
C ASN A 285 19.74 10.06 2.57
N THR A 286 20.72 9.45 1.90
CA THR A 286 21.87 10.17 1.35
C THR A 286 21.45 11.15 0.26
N GLY A 287 20.54 10.74 -0.65
CA GLY A 287 20.00 11.62 -1.69
C GLY A 287 19.33 12.87 -1.10
N LEU A 288 18.47 12.70 -0.10
CA LEU A 288 17.77 13.80 0.55
C LEU A 288 18.67 14.70 1.41
N SER A 289 19.90 14.28 1.70
CA SER A 289 20.93 15.16 2.28
C SER A 289 21.54 16.11 1.25
N GLN A 290 21.40 15.82 -0.06
CA GLN A 290 21.87 16.67 -1.15
C GLN A 290 20.83 17.73 -1.52
N PRO A 291 21.18 19.05 -1.50
CA PRO A 291 20.19 20.11 -1.67
C PRO A 291 19.38 20.03 -2.98
N ALA A 292 20.01 19.65 -4.07
CA ALA A 292 19.35 19.56 -5.38
C ALA A 292 18.31 18.43 -5.43
N PHE A 293 18.68 17.23 -4.95
CA PHE A 293 17.77 16.09 -4.89
C PHE A 293 16.62 16.35 -3.91
N ARG A 294 16.92 16.93 -2.76
CA ARG A 294 15.93 17.33 -1.77
C ARG A 294 14.92 18.31 -2.35
N ALA A 295 15.38 19.40 -2.97
CA ALA A 295 14.50 20.39 -3.60
C ALA A 295 13.63 19.75 -4.71
N ARG A 296 14.19 18.79 -5.47
CA ARG A 296 13.45 18.03 -6.49
C ARG A 296 12.33 17.22 -5.86
N TYR A 297 12.64 16.44 -4.82
CA TYR A 297 11.65 15.63 -4.11
C TYR A 297 10.58 16.49 -3.42
N GLU A 298 10.99 17.58 -2.75
CA GLU A 298 10.06 18.53 -2.12
C GLU A 298 9.05 19.10 -3.12
N ALA A 299 9.50 19.47 -4.33
CA ALA A 299 8.62 19.97 -5.38
C ALA A 299 7.66 18.89 -5.93
N LEU A 300 8.14 17.66 -6.07
CA LEU A 300 7.36 16.55 -6.61
C LEU A 300 6.31 16.04 -5.62
N SER A 301 6.65 15.95 -4.33
CA SER A 301 5.75 15.44 -3.29
C SER A 301 4.51 16.30 -3.07
N THR A 302 4.52 17.59 -3.44
CA THR A 302 3.35 18.48 -3.31
C THR A 302 2.13 18.06 -4.15
N ARG A 303 2.32 17.20 -5.14
CA ARG A 303 1.27 16.78 -6.08
C ARG A 303 1.30 15.29 -6.41
N ALA A 304 2.14 14.51 -5.74
CA ALA A 304 2.25 13.10 -6.02
C ALA A 304 0.99 12.34 -5.56
N ASP A 305 0.48 11.47 -6.43
CA ASP A 305 -0.55 10.48 -6.15
C ASP A 305 0.08 9.14 -5.79
N PHE A 306 1.27 8.89 -6.34
CA PHE A 306 2.03 7.69 -6.07
C PHE A 306 3.52 8.01 -5.91
N ILE A 307 4.08 7.65 -4.76
CA ILE A 307 5.51 7.70 -4.50
C ILE A 307 6.00 6.27 -4.27
N VAL A 308 7.02 5.84 -5.00
CA VAL A 308 7.67 4.55 -4.75
C VAL A 308 9.17 4.74 -4.53
N TYR A 309 9.67 4.18 -3.45
CA TYR A 309 11.10 4.01 -3.21
C TYR A 309 11.48 2.55 -3.39
N ASN A 310 12.45 2.30 -4.26
CA ASN A 310 13.03 0.99 -4.55
C ASN A 310 14.47 0.96 -4.07
N GLY A 311 14.79 0.13 -3.07
CA GLY A 311 16.15 0.09 -2.56
C GLY A 311 16.24 -0.51 -1.15
N HIS A 312 17.39 -0.33 -0.51
CA HIS A 312 17.58 -0.76 0.88
C HIS A 312 16.60 -0.05 1.82
N ALA A 313 16.01 -0.79 2.76
CA ALA A 313 15.15 -0.21 3.80
C ALA A 313 15.93 0.69 4.77
N GLY A 314 17.23 0.44 4.94
CA GLY A 314 18.11 1.18 5.86
C GLY A 314 17.63 1.11 7.30
N LEU A 315 17.05 -0.04 7.72
CA LEU A 315 16.43 -0.23 9.04
C LEU A 315 15.46 0.91 9.41
N GLY A 316 14.66 1.37 8.43
CA GLY A 316 13.67 2.42 8.56
C GLY A 316 14.17 3.85 8.35
N SER A 317 15.48 4.10 8.29
CA SER A 317 16.00 5.47 8.08
C SER A 317 15.54 6.09 6.77
N ASN A 318 15.41 5.29 5.71
CA ASN A 318 14.95 5.75 4.41
C ASN A 318 13.45 6.13 4.41
N ILE A 319 12.62 5.44 5.19
CA ILE A 319 11.19 5.78 5.36
C ILE A 319 11.06 7.13 6.04
N ARG A 320 11.75 7.31 7.17
CA ARG A 320 11.75 8.59 7.91
C ARG A 320 12.30 9.75 7.10
N ALA A 321 13.33 9.50 6.28
CA ALA A 321 13.89 10.53 5.41
C ALA A 321 12.87 11.03 4.38
N LEU A 322 12.14 10.12 3.72
CA LEU A 322 11.07 10.49 2.79
C LEU A 322 9.94 11.26 3.48
N ALA A 323 9.50 10.80 4.66
CA ALA A 323 8.46 11.47 5.43
C ALA A 323 8.84 12.89 5.82
N SER A 324 10.07 13.08 6.33
CA SER A 324 10.53 14.39 6.82
C SER A 324 10.84 15.39 5.71
N ALA A 325 11.22 14.92 4.52
CA ALA A 325 11.52 15.78 3.38
C ALA A 325 10.30 16.07 2.50
N GLY A 326 9.23 15.30 2.61
CA GLY A 326 8.00 15.52 1.83
C GLY A 326 7.36 16.88 2.13
N LYS A 327 6.85 17.53 1.11
CA LYS A 327 6.03 18.75 1.21
C LYS A 327 4.59 18.37 0.91
N TRP A 328 3.93 17.87 1.93
CA TRP A 328 2.55 17.41 1.84
C TRP A 328 1.58 18.58 1.74
N VAL A 329 0.44 18.38 1.12
CA VAL A 329 -0.61 19.40 0.92
C VAL A 329 -1.91 18.90 1.56
N ALA A 330 -2.65 19.80 2.19
CA ALA A 330 -3.94 19.45 2.80
C ALA A 330 -4.91 18.89 1.76
N GLY A 331 -5.56 17.78 2.08
CA GLY A 331 -6.49 17.06 1.21
C GLY A 331 -5.83 16.18 0.14
N GLN A 332 -4.51 16.21 0.00
CA GLN A 332 -3.79 15.37 -0.96
C GLN A 332 -3.80 13.91 -0.50
N TYR A 333 -4.40 13.03 -1.31
CA TYR A 333 -4.28 11.60 -1.15
C TYR A 333 -3.01 11.08 -1.85
N VAL A 334 -2.25 10.23 -1.19
CA VAL A 334 -1.05 9.64 -1.77
C VAL A 334 -0.89 8.18 -1.36
N VAL A 335 -0.50 7.34 -2.32
CA VAL A 335 -0.02 5.99 -2.05
C VAL A 335 1.50 6.00 -2.01
N VAL A 336 2.08 5.53 -0.90
CA VAL A 336 3.54 5.44 -0.73
C VAL A 336 3.95 3.98 -0.71
N PHE A 337 4.73 3.53 -1.67
CA PHE A 337 5.29 2.19 -1.70
C PHE A 337 6.76 2.20 -1.26
N MET A 338 7.00 1.61 -0.09
CA MET A 338 8.33 1.40 0.44
C MET A 338 8.83 0.01 0.02
N ASN A 339 9.35 -0.09 -1.21
CA ASN A 339 9.80 -1.34 -1.82
C ASN A 339 11.25 -1.64 -1.43
N GLY A 340 11.39 -2.26 -0.28
CA GLY A 340 12.68 -2.64 0.32
C GLY A 340 12.49 -3.80 1.31
N CYS A 341 13.59 -4.34 1.84
CA CYS A 341 13.56 -5.50 2.73
C CYS A 341 12.77 -5.20 4.01
N ASP A 342 11.74 -6.01 4.28
CA ASP A 342 10.94 -5.99 5.52
C ASP A 342 10.41 -4.60 5.92
N THR A 343 10.11 -3.74 4.93
CA THR A 343 9.72 -2.35 5.20
C THR A 343 8.48 -2.23 6.07
N PHE A 344 7.62 -3.27 6.10
CA PHE A 344 6.50 -3.32 7.02
C PHE A 344 6.93 -3.25 8.50
N ALA A 345 8.08 -3.81 8.86
CA ALA A 345 8.60 -3.75 10.22
C ALA A 345 9.07 -2.35 10.64
N TYR A 346 9.33 -1.48 9.67
CA TYR A 346 9.97 -0.18 9.88
C TYR A 346 9.05 1.01 9.65
N ILE A 347 7.78 0.79 9.35
CA ILE A 347 6.80 1.88 9.35
C ILE A 347 6.75 2.46 10.75
N ASP A 348 6.78 3.78 10.82
CA ASP A 348 6.55 4.54 12.04
C ASP A 348 5.44 5.59 11.80
N GLY A 349 5.13 6.38 12.81
CA GLY A 349 4.11 7.42 12.73
C GLY A 349 4.52 8.66 11.93
N SER A 350 5.71 8.72 11.33
CA SER A 350 6.22 9.98 10.74
C SER A 350 5.39 10.48 9.57
N LEU A 351 4.97 9.58 8.65
CA LEU A 351 4.10 9.94 7.53
C LEU A 351 2.69 10.33 7.99
N SER A 352 2.07 9.50 8.84
CA SER A 352 0.71 9.79 9.33
C SER A 352 0.65 11.07 10.15
N GLN A 353 1.65 11.35 10.98
CA GLN A 353 1.74 12.60 11.73
C GLN A 353 1.91 13.83 10.81
N ALA A 354 2.71 13.70 9.73
CA ALA A 354 2.87 14.76 8.76
C ALA A 354 1.54 15.08 8.05
N HIS A 355 0.74 14.07 7.70
CA HIS A 355 -0.59 14.25 7.11
C HIS A 355 -1.60 14.80 8.12
N LYS A 356 -1.64 14.29 9.34
CA LYS A 356 -2.50 14.78 10.43
C LYS A 356 -2.26 16.27 10.72
N ALA A 357 -1.01 16.71 10.69
CA ALA A 357 -0.66 18.11 10.96
C ALA A 357 -1.27 19.10 9.94
N LEU A 358 -1.59 18.62 8.73
CA LEU A 358 -2.15 19.44 7.65
C LEU A 358 -3.67 19.29 7.50
N ASN A 359 -4.24 18.15 7.92
CA ASN A 359 -5.62 17.79 7.68
C ASN A 359 -6.42 17.76 8.98
N THR A 360 -7.16 18.82 9.27
CA THR A 360 -7.94 18.96 10.51
C THR A 360 -9.12 17.98 10.61
N ASP A 361 -9.52 17.39 9.50
CA ASP A 361 -10.58 16.36 9.38
C ASP A 361 -10.03 14.94 9.44
N ASP A 362 -8.72 14.78 9.66
CA ASP A 362 -8.03 13.50 9.79
C ASP A 362 -7.47 13.35 11.21
N ALA A 363 -8.27 12.75 12.09
CA ALA A 363 -7.87 12.54 13.49
C ALA A 363 -6.69 11.57 13.64
N THR A 364 -6.52 10.63 12.71
CA THR A 364 -5.53 9.56 12.76
C THR A 364 -4.27 9.83 11.94
N GLY A 365 -4.36 10.67 10.91
CA GLY A 365 -3.32 10.88 9.90
C GLY A 365 -3.31 9.83 8.80
N TRP A 366 -4.31 8.94 8.75
CA TRP A 366 -4.37 7.84 7.79
C TRP A 366 -5.45 7.99 6.71
N LYS A 367 -6.26 9.06 6.77
CA LYS A 367 -7.33 9.31 5.82
C LYS A 367 -6.84 9.57 4.39
N TYR A 368 -5.68 10.20 4.27
CA TYR A 368 -5.15 10.65 2.99
C TYR A 368 -3.89 9.89 2.56
N ILE A 369 -3.58 8.77 3.19
CA ILE A 369 -2.37 8.00 2.89
C ILE A 369 -2.59 6.50 3.00
N ASP A 370 -2.21 5.78 1.95
CA ASP A 370 -1.95 4.35 1.97
C ASP A 370 -0.45 4.08 1.92
N ILE A 371 0.04 3.18 2.76
CA ILE A 371 1.43 2.74 2.73
C ILE A 371 1.48 1.29 2.28
N VAL A 372 2.12 1.06 1.14
CA VAL A 372 2.42 -0.27 0.61
C VAL A 372 3.83 -0.67 1.04
N ASN A 373 3.99 -1.89 1.52
CA ASN A 373 5.22 -2.39 2.11
C ASN A 373 5.53 -3.81 1.71
N ASN A 374 6.79 -4.21 1.87
CA ASN A 374 7.21 -5.60 1.81
C ASN A 374 7.27 -6.19 3.23
N GLY A 375 6.73 -7.38 3.37
CA GLY A 375 6.79 -8.16 4.60
C GLY A 375 7.92 -9.19 4.63
N MET A 376 8.68 -9.29 3.55
CA MET A 376 9.83 -10.18 3.37
C MET A 376 10.94 -9.40 2.65
N PRO A 377 12.17 -9.91 2.63
CA PRO A 377 13.23 -9.31 1.83
C PRO A 377 12.78 -9.07 0.39
N ALA A 378 13.00 -7.86 -0.11
CA ALA A 378 12.70 -7.49 -1.50
C ALA A 378 14.00 -7.55 -2.31
N PHE A 379 13.95 -8.26 -3.44
CA PHE A 379 15.11 -8.38 -4.33
C PHE A 379 15.11 -7.24 -5.35
N PHE A 380 16.25 -6.59 -5.53
CA PHE A 380 16.39 -5.48 -6.48
C PHE A 380 15.92 -5.83 -7.89
N ALA A 381 16.15 -7.07 -8.33
CA ALA A 381 15.73 -7.55 -9.65
C ALA A 381 14.22 -7.50 -9.89
N SER A 382 13.38 -7.59 -8.84
CA SER A 382 11.92 -7.57 -8.93
C SER A 382 11.29 -6.20 -8.60
N MET A 383 12.08 -5.23 -8.12
CA MET A 383 11.55 -3.92 -7.67
C MET A 383 10.90 -3.11 -8.80
N ALA A 384 11.52 -3.07 -9.98
CA ALA A 384 10.94 -2.37 -11.13
C ALA A 384 9.58 -2.97 -11.54
N GLY A 385 9.49 -4.31 -11.55
CA GLY A 385 8.24 -5.03 -11.84
C GLY A 385 7.13 -4.71 -10.85
N ALA A 386 7.44 -4.70 -9.55
CA ALA A 386 6.49 -4.36 -8.50
C ALA A 386 5.98 -2.90 -8.63
N SER A 387 6.88 -1.96 -8.89
CA SER A 387 6.52 -0.55 -9.15
C SER A 387 5.59 -0.41 -10.36
N MET A 388 5.88 -1.15 -11.44
CA MET A 388 5.04 -1.15 -12.66
C MET A 388 3.68 -1.81 -12.42
N SER A 389 3.58 -2.81 -11.54
CA SER A 389 2.30 -3.44 -11.19
C SER A 389 1.36 -2.46 -10.50
N LEU A 390 1.85 -1.67 -9.52
CA LEU A 390 1.05 -0.62 -8.90
C LEU A 390 0.69 0.49 -9.91
N PHE A 391 1.67 0.95 -10.68
CA PHE A 391 1.42 1.96 -11.71
C PHE A 391 0.29 1.53 -12.67
N ARG A 392 0.34 0.29 -13.19
CA ARG A 392 -0.71 -0.25 -14.06
C ARG A 392 -2.05 -0.40 -13.34
N GLY A 393 -2.01 -0.79 -12.07
CA GLY A 393 -3.19 -0.83 -11.23
C GLY A 393 -3.88 0.54 -11.18
N PHE A 394 -3.13 1.62 -10.94
CA PHE A 394 -3.68 2.98 -10.89
C PHE A 394 -4.17 3.50 -12.26
N LEU A 395 -3.62 2.98 -13.37
CA LEU A 395 -4.16 3.27 -14.70
C LEU A 395 -5.53 2.63 -14.97
N ALA A 396 -5.93 1.64 -14.21
CA ALA A 396 -7.16 0.88 -14.41
C ALA A 396 -8.41 1.58 -13.83
N PHE A 397 -8.48 2.91 -13.89
CA PHE A 397 -9.56 3.70 -13.30
C PHE A 397 -10.95 3.41 -13.91
N ASP A 398 -11.02 2.98 -15.17
CA ASP A 398 -12.28 2.53 -15.81
C ASP A 398 -12.70 1.11 -15.39
N SER A 399 -11.78 0.35 -14.82
CA SER A 399 -12.00 -1.00 -14.29
C SER A 399 -11.18 -1.19 -13.01
N PRO A 400 -11.53 -0.46 -11.94
CA PRO A 400 -10.76 -0.41 -10.71
C PRO A 400 -10.46 -1.79 -10.15
N GLN A 401 -9.21 -1.99 -9.73
CA GLN A 401 -8.70 -3.21 -9.12
C GLN A 401 -8.51 -3.02 -7.62
N THR A 402 -8.78 -4.06 -6.84
CA THR A 402 -8.38 -4.07 -5.43
C THR A 402 -6.86 -4.19 -5.30
N TYR A 403 -6.33 -3.85 -4.13
CA TYR A 403 -4.90 -4.03 -3.87
C TYR A 403 -4.47 -5.49 -4.05
N GLU A 404 -5.28 -6.46 -3.63
CA GLU A 404 -4.98 -7.88 -3.83
C GLU A 404 -4.88 -8.25 -5.31
N GLN A 405 -5.74 -7.68 -6.16
CA GLN A 405 -5.69 -7.89 -7.62
C GLN A 405 -4.43 -7.26 -8.22
N ILE A 406 -4.06 -6.06 -7.77
CA ILE A 406 -2.82 -5.38 -8.19
C ILE A 406 -1.59 -6.18 -7.74
N PHE A 407 -1.58 -6.61 -6.47
CA PHE A 407 -0.45 -7.36 -5.89
C PHE A 407 -0.28 -8.75 -6.51
N ALA A 408 -1.36 -9.36 -7.04
CA ALA A 408 -1.26 -10.63 -7.77
C ALA A 408 -0.41 -10.56 -9.05
N HIS A 409 -0.04 -9.36 -9.51
CA HIS A 409 0.88 -9.15 -10.63
C HIS A 409 2.33 -8.87 -10.19
N ILE A 410 2.59 -8.85 -8.88
CA ILE A 410 3.93 -8.72 -8.32
C ILE A 410 4.56 -10.10 -8.22
N ASP A 411 5.87 -10.17 -8.41
CA ASP A 411 6.64 -11.40 -8.30
C ASP A 411 6.39 -12.12 -6.96
N ASP A 412 6.12 -13.43 -7.01
CA ASP A 412 5.78 -14.25 -5.84
C ASP A 412 6.89 -14.31 -4.77
N SER A 413 8.12 -13.91 -5.11
CA SER A 413 9.20 -13.75 -4.13
C SER A 413 8.98 -12.58 -3.18
N GLN A 414 8.09 -11.64 -3.52
CA GLN A 414 7.72 -10.51 -2.67
C GLN A 414 6.38 -10.76 -1.97
N MET A 415 6.35 -10.53 -0.68
CA MET A 415 5.11 -10.44 0.09
C MET A 415 4.77 -8.96 0.29
N VAL A 416 3.80 -8.47 -0.48
CA VAL A 416 3.39 -7.07 -0.46
C VAL A 416 2.04 -6.92 0.23
N MET A 417 1.91 -5.86 1.02
CA MET A 417 0.70 -5.48 1.72
C MET A 417 0.51 -3.98 1.76
N VAL A 418 -0.71 -3.55 1.90
CA VAL A 418 -1.10 -2.15 2.14
C VAL A 418 -1.62 -1.99 3.57
N THR A 419 -1.29 -0.88 4.19
CA THR A 419 -1.79 -0.46 5.50
C THR A 419 -2.13 1.03 5.47
N GLY A 420 -3.06 1.44 6.33
CA GLY A 420 -3.49 2.84 6.42
C GLY A 420 -4.82 3.09 5.75
N GLU A 421 -5.22 4.35 5.71
CA GLU A 421 -6.45 4.84 5.08
C GLU A 421 -7.67 3.95 5.44
N GLN A 422 -7.93 3.84 6.77
CA GLN A 422 -8.90 2.89 7.33
C GLN A 422 -10.35 3.31 7.08
N ASP A 423 -10.58 4.57 6.78
CA ASP A 423 -11.87 5.13 6.41
C ASP A 423 -12.17 5.01 4.90
N ASN A 424 -11.38 4.25 4.15
CA ASN A 424 -11.58 4.00 2.72
C ASN A 424 -12.91 3.28 2.47
N THR A 425 -13.87 4.04 1.98
CA THR A 425 -15.18 3.55 1.54
C THR A 425 -15.29 3.50 0.02
N PHE A 426 -14.19 3.70 -0.72
CA PHE A 426 -14.20 3.67 -2.18
C PHE A 426 -14.74 2.34 -2.69
N THR A 427 -15.73 2.42 -3.57
CA THR A 427 -16.29 1.29 -4.29
C THR A 427 -16.36 1.66 -5.77
N PRO A 428 -15.91 0.81 -6.69
CA PRO A 428 -16.01 1.06 -8.12
C PRO A 428 -17.42 1.45 -8.53
N GLY A 429 -17.55 2.57 -9.24
CA GLY A 429 -18.86 3.12 -9.60
C GLY A 429 -19.49 4.02 -8.54
N ALA A 430 -18.91 4.10 -7.32
CA ALA A 430 -19.41 4.99 -6.27
C ALA A 430 -18.68 6.35 -6.19
N GLY A 431 -17.61 6.55 -6.95
CA GLY A 431 -16.81 7.76 -6.80
C GLY A 431 -16.11 8.22 -8.06
N GLY A 432 -16.68 9.20 -8.68
CA GLY A 432 -16.15 9.98 -9.81
C GLY A 432 -17.18 10.92 -10.37
N GLY A 433 -18.16 11.28 -9.62
CA GLY A 433 -19.19 12.23 -9.97
C GLY A 433 -20.41 12.03 -9.09
N THR A 434 -20.73 13.06 -8.31
CA THR A 434 -21.99 13.23 -7.59
C THR A 434 -22.52 11.96 -6.90
N GLN A 435 -22.74 12.04 -5.59
CA GLN A 435 -23.68 11.14 -4.87
C GLN A 435 -24.76 10.68 -5.86
N PRO A 436 -25.19 9.40 -5.87
CA PRO A 436 -26.30 9.00 -6.70
C PRO A 436 -27.44 9.98 -6.44
N GLN A 437 -27.61 10.95 -7.33
CA GLN A 437 -28.76 11.82 -7.29
C GLN A 437 -29.97 10.88 -7.35
N PRO A 438 -31.04 11.17 -6.62
CA PRO A 438 -32.27 10.44 -6.81
C PRO A 438 -32.52 10.39 -8.33
N TRP A 439 -32.36 9.21 -8.92
CA TRP A 439 -32.55 9.07 -10.36
C TRP A 439 -33.98 9.41 -10.70
N ALA A 440 -34.15 10.45 -11.49
CA ALA A 440 -35.45 10.93 -11.90
C ALA A 440 -36.22 9.94 -12.81
N GLY A 441 -35.49 8.87 -13.24
CA GLY A 441 -36.00 7.91 -14.20
C GLY A 441 -35.42 8.11 -15.61
N LEU A 442 -35.73 7.20 -16.51
CA LEU A 442 -35.54 7.30 -17.96
C LEU A 442 -36.92 7.47 -18.59
N ASP A 443 -37.08 8.43 -19.47
CA ASP A 443 -38.29 8.67 -20.25
C ASP A 443 -37.87 9.03 -21.68
N GLU A 444 -37.90 8.02 -22.55
CA GLU A 444 -37.40 8.13 -23.90
C GLU A 444 -38.43 7.59 -24.90
N HIS A 445 -38.59 8.25 -25.99
CA HIS A 445 -39.50 7.85 -27.05
C HIS A 445 -38.89 7.98 -28.43
N GLY A 446 -39.43 7.24 -29.38
CA GLY A 446 -38.90 7.29 -30.72
C GLY A 446 -39.44 6.24 -31.66
N THR A 447 -38.74 6.13 -32.79
CA THR A 447 -39.02 5.12 -33.81
C THR A 447 -37.74 4.37 -34.18
N VAL A 448 -37.87 3.07 -34.42
CA VAL A 448 -36.80 2.20 -34.94
C VAL A 448 -37.30 1.44 -36.16
N ALA A 449 -36.47 1.41 -37.21
CA ALA A 449 -36.73 0.61 -38.40
C ALA A 449 -36.24 -0.83 -38.21
N HIS A 450 -36.61 -1.73 -39.13
CA HIS A 450 -36.13 -3.11 -39.10
C HIS A 450 -34.61 -3.19 -38.99
N SER A 451 -34.13 -3.98 -38.03
CA SER A 451 -32.72 -4.19 -37.72
C SER A 451 -31.94 -2.94 -37.23
N VAL A 452 -32.57 -1.81 -37.01
CA VAL A 452 -31.97 -0.63 -36.42
C VAL A 452 -32.14 -0.65 -34.90
N SER A 453 -31.11 -0.20 -34.16
CA SER A 453 -31.13 -0.11 -32.70
C SER A 453 -30.92 1.33 -32.23
N LYS A 454 -31.58 1.71 -31.15
CA LYS A 454 -31.28 2.89 -30.34
C LYS A 454 -30.80 2.44 -28.97
N SER A 455 -29.76 3.09 -28.44
CA SER A 455 -29.15 2.74 -27.17
C SER A 455 -29.23 3.92 -26.20
N PHE A 456 -29.47 3.61 -24.94
CA PHE A 456 -29.56 4.53 -23.81
C PHE A 456 -28.70 4.01 -22.68
N VAL A 457 -28.15 4.90 -21.87
CA VAL A 457 -27.38 4.56 -20.70
C VAL A 457 -27.81 5.42 -19.53
N THR A 458 -28.02 4.80 -18.37
CA THR A 458 -28.32 5.53 -17.15
C THR A 458 -27.05 6.16 -16.59
N PRO A 459 -27.13 7.22 -15.77
CA PRO A 459 -26.03 7.54 -14.87
C PRO A 459 -25.74 6.33 -13.96
N THR A 460 -24.64 6.38 -13.20
CA THR A 460 -24.38 5.38 -12.16
C THR A 460 -25.51 5.38 -11.14
N LEU A 461 -26.21 4.27 -11.02
CA LEU A 461 -27.36 4.06 -10.13
C LEU A 461 -26.90 3.31 -8.88
N ALA A 462 -27.50 3.62 -7.74
CA ALA A 462 -27.24 2.92 -6.48
C ALA A 462 -27.66 1.43 -6.55
N ALA A 463 -27.17 0.60 -5.65
CA ALA A 463 -27.68 -0.76 -5.46
C ALA A 463 -29.21 -0.73 -5.27
N GLY A 464 -29.91 -1.70 -5.87
CA GLY A 464 -31.36 -1.78 -5.86
C GLY A 464 -31.93 -2.38 -7.14
N THR A 465 -33.24 -2.52 -7.19
CA THR A 465 -33.94 -3.07 -8.36
C THR A 465 -34.49 -1.94 -9.22
N TYR A 466 -34.30 -2.08 -10.55
CA TYR A 466 -34.70 -1.10 -11.56
C TYR A 466 -35.58 -1.77 -12.61
N GLN A 467 -36.66 -1.11 -12.95
CA GLN A 467 -37.68 -1.56 -13.90
C GLN A 467 -37.58 -0.68 -15.16
N PHE A 468 -37.59 -1.31 -16.33
CA PHE A 468 -37.70 -0.66 -17.65
C PHE A 468 -38.90 -1.22 -18.37
N ASP A 469 -39.87 -0.37 -18.63
CA ASP A 469 -41.10 -0.68 -19.32
C ASP A 469 -41.09 0.00 -20.69
N MET A 470 -41.33 -0.74 -21.74
CA MET A 470 -41.44 -0.25 -23.09
C MET A 470 -42.86 -0.50 -23.62
N THR A 471 -43.45 0.52 -24.23
CA THR A 471 -44.74 0.44 -24.93
C THR A 471 -44.61 1.03 -26.32
N GLY A 472 -45.44 0.61 -27.27
CA GLY A 472 -45.38 1.15 -28.61
C GLY A 472 -46.17 0.36 -29.66
N THR A 473 -45.94 0.68 -30.93
CA THR A 473 -46.59 0.02 -32.08
C THR A 473 -45.52 -0.70 -32.92
N GLY A 474 -45.94 -1.68 -33.71
CA GLY A 474 -45.02 -2.49 -34.48
C GLY A 474 -44.43 -3.63 -33.66
N ASP A 475 -43.16 -3.95 -33.85
CA ASP A 475 -42.44 -5.01 -33.18
C ASP A 475 -41.02 -4.55 -32.90
N ALA A 476 -40.78 -4.01 -31.68
CA ALA A 476 -39.50 -3.61 -31.17
C ALA A 476 -39.17 -4.37 -29.90
N ASP A 477 -37.98 -4.94 -29.81
CA ASP A 477 -37.49 -5.68 -28.66
C ASP A 477 -36.67 -4.78 -27.71
N LEU A 478 -36.85 -5.00 -26.42
CA LEU A 478 -36.10 -4.37 -25.34
C LEU A 478 -34.95 -5.29 -24.88
N TYR A 479 -33.75 -4.74 -24.81
CA TYR A 479 -32.55 -5.40 -24.26
C TYR A 479 -31.99 -4.54 -23.14
N VAL A 480 -31.75 -5.13 -21.99
CA VAL A 480 -31.16 -4.46 -20.82
C VAL A 480 -29.93 -5.20 -20.36
N ARG A 481 -28.86 -4.48 -20.05
CA ARG A 481 -27.63 -5.05 -19.52
C ARG A 481 -26.98 -4.14 -18.50
N VAL A 482 -26.48 -4.73 -17.41
CA VAL A 482 -25.79 -4.06 -16.32
C VAL A 482 -24.33 -3.82 -16.71
N GLY A 483 -23.84 -2.59 -16.52
CA GLY A 483 -22.44 -2.20 -16.64
C GLY A 483 -21.84 -2.22 -18.06
N LYS A 484 -22.52 -2.80 -19.05
CA LYS A 484 -22.03 -2.90 -20.45
C LYS A 484 -23.19 -2.75 -21.44
N ALA A 485 -22.87 -2.30 -22.66
CA ALA A 485 -23.87 -2.23 -23.71
C ALA A 485 -24.41 -3.63 -24.07
N PRO A 486 -25.75 -3.80 -24.18
CA PRO A 486 -26.33 -5.04 -24.65
C PRO A 486 -26.07 -5.23 -26.16
N THR A 487 -26.06 -6.49 -26.58
CA THR A 487 -26.09 -6.90 -27.98
C THR A 487 -27.21 -7.89 -28.17
N THR A 488 -27.54 -8.23 -29.43
CA THR A 488 -28.56 -9.28 -29.73
C THR A 488 -28.21 -10.66 -29.16
N ALA A 489 -26.93 -10.89 -28.81
CA ALA A 489 -26.43 -12.15 -28.26
C ALA A 489 -26.03 -12.05 -26.77
N SER A 490 -25.96 -10.83 -26.17
CA SER A 490 -25.47 -10.66 -24.80
C SER A 490 -26.26 -9.56 -24.10
N TYR A 491 -27.07 -9.95 -23.12
CA TYR A 491 -27.99 -9.14 -22.33
C TYR A 491 -28.27 -9.83 -21.00
N ASP A 492 -28.72 -9.07 -20.00
CA ASP A 492 -29.16 -9.61 -18.71
C ASP A 492 -30.70 -9.79 -18.68
N CYS A 493 -31.41 -8.95 -19.44
CA CYS A 493 -32.85 -9.11 -19.64
C CYS A 493 -33.21 -8.81 -21.10
N ARG A 494 -34.03 -9.69 -21.70
CA ARG A 494 -34.70 -9.53 -22.97
C ARG A 494 -36.03 -10.28 -22.91
N PRO A 495 -37.19 -9.62 -22.86
CA PRO A 495 -38.47 -10.29 -22.76
C PRO A 495 -38.87 -11.12 -23.98
N TYR A 496 -38.45 -10.69 -25.18
CA TYR A 496 -38.67 -11.38 -26.47
C TYR A 496 -40.14 -11.70 -26.75
N LYS A 497 -41.00 -10.67 -26.71
CA LYS A 497 -42.41 -10.79 -26.98
C LYS A 497 -42.74 -10.23 -28.35
N THR A 498 -43.78 -10.78 -29.02
CA THR A 498 -44.33 -10.18 -30.22
C THR A 498 -44.95 -8.82 -29.87
N GLY A 499 -44.58 -7.77 -30.61
CA GLY A 499 -45.02 -6.39 -30.37
C GLY A 499 -44.07 -5.61 -29.47
N SER A 500 -44.31 -4.30 -29.32
CA SER A 500 -43.40 -3.39 -28.63
C SER A 500 -43.71 -3.17 -27.15
N ASN A 501 -44.59 -4.01 -26.55
CA ASN A 501 -44.94 -3.91 -25.12
C ASN A 501 -44.12 -4.89 -24.30
N GLU A 502 -42.99 -4.44 -23.79
CA GLU A 502 -42.01 -5.27 -23.08
C GLU A 502 -41.59 -4.66 -21.75
N SER A 503 -41.11 -5.48 -20.84
CA SER A 503 -40.75 -5.07 -19.48
C SER A 503 -39.55 -5.87 -18.99
N CYS A 504 -38.51 -5.18 -18.49
CA CYS A 504 -37.30 -5.75 -17.90
C CYS A 504 -37.12 -5.25 -16.48
N SER A 505 -36.80 -6.16 -15.57
CA SER A 505 -36.35 -5.84 -14.21
C SER A 505 -34.91 -6.34 -14.03
N VAL A 506 -34.01 -5.49 -13.53
CA VAL A 506 -32.63 -5.83 -13.20
C VAL A 506 -32.28 -5.35 -11.80
N THR A 507 -31.50 -6.15 -11.07
CA THR A 507 -31.06 -5.80 -9.71
C THR A 507 -29.56 -5.52 -9.72
N LEU A 508 -29.19 -4.35 -9.23
CA LEU A 508 -27.79 -3.96 -9.02
C LEU A 508 -27.37 -4.37 -7.61
N ALA A 509 -26.37 -5.24 -7.51
CA ALA A 509 -25.76 -5.61 -6.24
C ALA A 509 -24.85 -4.48 -5.69
N GLN A 510 -24.36 -3.61 -6.59
CA GLN A 510 -23.51 -2.46 -6.29
C GLN A 510 -23.79 -1.32 -7.26
N PRO A 511 -23.39 -0.09 -6.96
CA PRO A 511 -23.58 1.05 -7.86
C PRO A 511 -22.94 0.82 -9.23
N THR A 512 -23.73 0.98 -10.30
CA THR A 512 -23.24 0.85 -11.69
C THR A 512 -24.25 1.45 -12.66
N THR A 513 -23.91 1.53 -13.95
CA THR A 513 -24.81 1.96 -15.02
C THR A 513 -25.68 0.80 -15.51
N ILE A 514 -26.84 1.11 -16.04
CA ILE A 514 -27.67 0.18 -16.80
C ILE A 514 -27.73 0.66 -18.24
N ASN A 515 -27.45 -0.23 -19.17
CA ASN A 515 -27.48 0.05 -20.59
C ASN A 515 -28.72 -0.60 -21.21
N VAL A 516 -29.46 0.17 -21.97
CA VAL A 516 -30.73 -0.23 -22.60
C VAL A 516 -30.60 -0.10 -24.12
N MET A 517 -31.08 -1.08 -24.84
CA MET A 517 -31.15 -1.05 -26.30
C MET A 517 -32.58 -1.40 -26.75
N VAL A 518 -33.15 -0.58 -27.60
CA VAL A 518 -34.41 -0.85 -28.31
C VAL A 518 -34.08 -1.17 -29.75
N ARG A 519 -34.50 -2.34 -30.24
CA ARG A 519 -34.21 -2.82 -31.61
C ARG A 519 -35.49 -3.17 -32.36
N GLY A 520 -35.67 -2.64 -33.58
CA GLY A 520 -36.81 -2.90 -34.44
C GLY A 520 -36.74 -4.25 -35.17
N TYR A 521 -37.86 -4.97 -35.17
CA TYR A 521 -38.06 -6.21 -35.96
C TYR A 521 -39.16 -6.04 -37.02
N ALA A 522 -40.12 -5.16 -36.85
CA ALA A 522 -41.04 -4.74 -37.92
C ALA A 522 -40.38 -3.69 -38.84
N ALA A 523 -40.96 -3.42 -40.00
CA ALA A 523 -40.47 -2.41 -40.94
C ALA A 523 -40.33 -1.03 -40.30
N SER A 524 -41.22 -0.70 -39.35
CA SER A 524 -41.13 0.48 -38.48
C SER A 524 -41.89 0.18 -37.18
N SER A 525 -41.25 0.52 -36.06
CA SER A 525 -41.84 0.38 -34.71
C SER A 525 -41.68 1.67 -33.95
N THR A 526 -42.74 2.13 -33.26
CA THR A 526 -42.61 3.22 -32.29
C THR A 526 -42.37 2.64 -30.91
N PHE A 527 -41.71 3.39 -30.03
CA PHE A 527 -41.53 3.03 -28.63
C PHE A 527 -41.60 4.25 -27.72
N GLU A 528 -42.12 4.03 -26.53
CA GLU A 528 -41.98 4.83 -25.33
C GLU A 528 -41.31 3.94 -24.28
N LEU A 529 -40.15 4.34 -23.75
CA LEU A 529 -39.34 3.58 -22.82
C LEU A 529 -39.25 4.35 -21.50
N VAL A 530 -39.83 3.80 -20.45
CA VAL A 530 -39.79 4.37 -19.11
C VAL A 530 -38.92 3.48 -18.19
N GLY A 531 -37.92 4.08 -17.55
CA GLY A 531 -37.11 3.43 -16.52
C GLY A 531 -37.32 4.06 -15.16
N LYS A 532 -37.45 3.24 -14.10
CA LYS A 532 -37.66 3.71 -12.72
C LYS A 532 -36.97 2.79 -11.72
N LYS A 533 -36.64 3.31 -10.53
CA LYS A 533 -36.28 2.49 -9.38
C LYS A 533 -37.54 1.85 -8.79
N HIS A 534 -37.45 0.57 -8.49
CA HIS A 534 -38.55 -0.20 -7.92
C HIS A 534 -38.60 -0.05 -6.41
#